data_4fd8a4e242828be50b94893a676e8c18
#
_entry.id   4fd8a4e242828be50b94893a676e8c18
#
_cell.length_a   1.000
_cell.length_b   1.000
_cell.length_c   1.000
_cell.angle_alpha   90.00
_cell.angle_beta   90.00
_cell.angle_gamma   90.00
#
_symmetry.space_group_name_H-M   'P 1'
#
loop_
_entity.id
_entity.type
_entity.pdbx_description
1 polymer ?
#
loop_
_entity_poly.entity_id
_entity_poly.type
_entity_poly.pdbx_seq_one_letter_code
_entity_poly.pdbx_strand_id
1 'polypeptide(L)'
;ANERTVLLTQIETLEAVENAEQIASVPGIDALIVGPSDLSDASGAPGEINSPVMQENVKKVCEAARKAGIASGTVSGNLEYLSYCSDQGMRLFCVGSELNHLLNGAKTSIRNFRERLG
;
A
#
# COMPACT_ATOMS: atom_id res chain seq x y z
N ALA A 1 -9.91 19.05 17.71
CA ALA A 1 -8.76 18.43 17.01
C ALA A 1 -9.19 17.10 16.35
N ASN A 2 -9.96 16.26 17.04
CA ASN A 2 -10.32 14.92 16.55
C ASN A 2 -11.18 14.91 15.27
N GLU A 3 -11.98 15.94 15.04
CA GLU A 3 -12.82 16.07 13.83
C GLU A 3 -12.02 16.31 12.55
N ARG A 4 -10.73 16.64 12.65
CA ARG A 4 -9.83 16.93 11.53
C ARG A 4 -8.66 15.96 11.41
N THR A 5 -8.60 14.96 12.29
CA THR A 5 -7.52 13.97 12.30
C THR A 5 -8.04 12.70 11.67
N VAL A 6 -7.28 12.16 10.72
CA VAL A 6 -7.53 10.86 10.09
C VAL A 6 -6.52 9.87 10.66
N LEU A 7 -7.01 8.76 11.21
CA LEU A 7 -6.17 7.70 11.77
C LEU A 7 -6.07 6.54 10.77
N LEU A 8 -4.89 6.35 10.23
CA LEU A 8 -4.56 5.27 9.30
C LEU A 8 -3.75 4.20 10.05
N THR A 9 -4.25 2.97 10.10
CA THR A 9 -3.55 1.85 10.74
C THR A 9 -2.84 1.02 9.69
N GLN A 10 -1.53 0.85 9.83
CA GLN A 10 -0.71 0.11 8.89
C GLN A 10 -0.74 -1.39 9.20
N ILE A 11 -1.04 -2.20 8.18
CA ILE A 11 -1.08 -3.66 8.22
C ILE A 11 0.13 -4.17 7.43
N GLU A 12 1.13 -4.69 8.15
CA GLU A 12 2.42 -5.05 7.56
C GLU A 12 3.04 -6.34 8.14
N THR A 13 2.26 -7.05 8.97
CA THR A 13 2.63 -8.37 9.52
C THR A 13 1.52 -9.37 9.27
N LEU A 14 1.85 -10.67 9.26
CA LEU A 14 0.84 -11.73 9.11
C LEU A 14 -0.15 -11.71 10.27
N GLU A 15 0.31 -11.46 11.49
CA GLU A 15 -0.55 -11.31 12.66
C GLU A 15 -1.56 -10.16 12.48
N ALA A 16 -1.11 -9.02 11.93
CA ALA A 16 -2.00 -7.90 11.66
C ALA A 16 -3.03 -8.23 10.57
N VAL A 17 -2.65 -9.01 9.54
CA VAL A 17 -3.59 -9.49 8.52
C VAL A 17 -4.65 -10.41 9.13
N GLU A 18 -4.24 -11.34 9.99
CA GLU A 18 -5.18 -12.25 10.67
C GLU A 18 -6.14 -11.51 11.62
N ASN A 19 -5.67 -10.43 12.25
CA ASN A 19 -6.46 -9.60 13.15
C ASN A 19 -7.10 -8.38 12.47
N ALA A 20 -7.06 -8.27 11.14
CA ALA A 20 -7.50 -7.07 10.42
C ALA A 20 -8.96 -6.69 10.72
N GLU A 21 -9.87 -7.66 10.89
CA GLU A 21 -11.27 -7.38 11.25
C GLU A 21 -11.39 -6.78 12.66
N GLN A 22 -10.62 -7.28 13.62
CA GLN A 22 -10.61 -6.76 14.98
C GLN A 22 -10.01 -5.34 15.02
N ILE A 23 -8.91 -5.13 14.30
CA ILE A 23 -8.28 -3.81 14.18
C ILE A 23 -9.26 -2.82 13.53
N ALA A 24 -9.89 -3.20 12.42
CA ALA A 24 -10.85 -2.35 11.72
C ALA A 24 -12.07 -1.98 12.57
N SER A 25 -12.44 -2.81 13.54
CA SER A 25 -13.58 -2.58 14.43
C SER A 25 -13.30 -1.59 15.56
N VAL A 26 -12.03 -1.19 15.76
CA VAL A 26 -11.66 -0.24 16.82
C VAL A 26 -12.21 1.16 16.47
N PRO A 27 -13.02 1.77 17.36
CA PRO A 27 -13.57 3.09 17.10
C PRO A 27 -12.47 4.15 16.88
N GLY A 28 -12.62 4.96 15.84
CA GLY A 28 -11.69 6.05 15.54
C GLY A 28 -10.62 5.68 14.49
N ILE A 29 -10.56 4.45 14.03
CA ILE A 29 -9.75 4.08 12.87
C ILE A 29 -10.54 4.41 11.60
N ASP A 30 -9.93 5.18 10.70
CA ASP A 30 -10.55 5.63 9.45
C ASP A 30 -10.17 4.77 8.24
N ALA A 31 -8.99 4.14 8.28
CA ALA A 31 -8.56 3.24 7.21
C ALA A 31 -7.51 2.22 7.66
N LEU A 32 -7.49 1.07 6.95
CA LEU A 32 -6.39 0.11 6.99
C LEU A 32 -5.47 0.32 5.80
N ILE A 33 -4.18 0.45 6.04
CA ILE A 33 -3.16 0.68 5.00
C ILE A 33 -2.21 -0.51 4.95
N VAL A 34 -2.15 -1.18 3.80
CA VAL A 34 -1.18 -2.26 3.58
C VAL A 34 0.21 -1.67 3.35
N GLY A 35 1.19 -2.12 4.15
CA GLY A 35 2.62 -1.87 3.96
C GLY A 35 3.24 -3.00 3.13
N PRO A 36 3.35 -2.87 1.79
CA PRO A 36 3.64 -4.03 0.94
C PRO A 36 5.07 -4.57 1.10
N SER A 37 6.04 -3.72 1.40
CA SER A 37 7.43 -4.15 1.59
C SER A 37 7.55 -5.08 2.81
N ASP A 38 7.18 -4.57 3.98
CA ASP A 38 7.30 -5.33 5.22
C ASP A 38 6.37 -6.55 5.25
N LEU A 39 5.16 -6.41 4.67
CA LEU A 39 4.25 -7.54 4.56
C LEU A 39 4.77 -8.63 3.62
N SER A 40 5.46 -8.27 2.52
CA SER A 40 6.07 -9.26 1.63
C SER A 40 7.20 -10.03 2.34
N ASP A 41 8.00 -9.34 3.14
CA ASP A 41 9.05 -9.94 3.97
C ASP A 41 8.43 -10.90 5.01
N ALA A 42 7.43 -10.44 5.73
CA ALA A 42 6.70 -11.26 6.70
C ALA A 42 5.99 -12.47 6.08
N SER A 43 5.61 -12.37 4.80
CA SER A 43 4.95 -13.44 4.05
C SER A 43 5.92 -14.46 3.43
N GLY A 44 7.23 -14.32 3.66
CA GLY A 44 8.25 -15.20 3.10
C GLY A 44 8.50 -15.00 1.59
N ALA A 45 8.10 -13.87 1.04
CA ALA A 45 8.28 -13.48 -0.36
C ALA A 45 8.86 -12.06 -0.46
N PRO A 46 10.09 -11.82 0.07
CA PRO A 46 10.68 -10.48 0.17
C PRO A 46 10.72 -9.75 -1.18
N GLY A 47 10.09 -8.57 -1.24
CA GLY A 47 10.01 -7.75 -2.43
C GLY A 47 9.03 -8.25 -3.51
N GLU A 48 8.46 -9.44 -3.38
CA GLU A 48 7.49 -10.01 -4.33
C GLU A 48 6.06 -9.55 -4.03
N ILE A 49 5.84 -8.25 -4.08
CA ILE A 49 4.55 -7.63 -3.69
C ILE A 49 3.36 -8.06 -4.56
N ASN A 50 3.61 -8.61 -5.75
CA ASN A 50 2.58 -9.16 -6.66
C ASN A 50 2.39 -10.68 -6.51
N SER A 51 3.07 -11.33 -5.56
CA SER A 51 2.96 -12.77 -5.34
C SER A 51 1.55 -13.20 -4.92
N PRO A 52 1.17 -14.48 -5.16
CA PRO A 52 -0.16 -14.98 -4.76
C PRO A 52 -0.45 -14.82 -3.27
N VAL A 53 0.55 -14.99 -2.40
CA VAL A 53 0.38 -14.81 -0.95
C VAL A 53 0.09 -13.35 -0.61
N MET A 54 0.74 -12.40 -1.29
CA MET A 54 0.48 -10.98 -1.11
C MET A 54 -0.92 -10.59 -1.60
N GLN A 55 -1.34 -11.12 -2.73
CA GLN A 55 -2.69 -10.90 -3.25
C GLN A 55 -3.76 -11.38 -2.27
N GLU A 56 -3.57 -12.54 -1.66
CA GLU A 56 -4.49 -13.06 -0.65
C GLU A 56 -4.52 -12.18 0.61
N ASN A 57 -3.36 -11.72 1.10
CA ASN A 57 -3.27 -10.83 2.24
C ASN A 57 -3.95 -9.47 1.96
N VAL A 58 -3.72 -8.88 0.79
CA VAL A 58 -4.41 -7.65 0.35
C VAL A 58 -5.92 -7.84 0.37
N LYS A 59 -6.41 -8.95 -0.18
CA LYS A 59 -7.83 -9.26 -0.21
C LYS A 59 -8.44 -9.33 1.19
N LYS A 60 -7.78 -10.03 2.12
CA LYS A 60 -8.24 -10.12 3.53
C LYS A 60 -8.37 -8.74 4.18
N VAL A 61 -7.36 -7.87 3.99
CA VAL A 61 -7.39 -6.51 4.55
C VAL A 61 -8.51 -5.68 3.93
N CYS A 62 -8.72 -5.77 2.62
CA CYS A 62 -9.83 -5.09 1.94
C CYS A 62 -11.19 -5.55 2.45
N GLU A 63 -11.38 -6.86 2.64
CA GLU A 63 -12.61 -7.43 3.19
C GLU A 63 -12.87 -6.98 4.63
N ALA A 64 -11.83 -6.95 5.47
CA ALA A 64 -11.92 -6.48 6.85
C ALA A 64 -12.36 -5.00 6.92
N ALA A 65 -11.72 -4.15 6.14
CA ALA A 65 -12.08 -2.73 6.07
C ALA A 65 -13.51 -2.52 5.56
N ARG A 66 -13.91 -3.26 4.51
CA ARG A 66 -15.26 -3.19 3.95
C ARG A 66 -16.33 -3.61 4.96
N LYS A 67 -16.10 -4.68 5.73
CA LYS A 67 -17.01 -5.14 6.77
C LYS A 67 -17.19 -4.10 7.88
N ALA A 68 -16.11 -3.39 8.24
CA ALA A 68 -16.15 -2.35 9.26
C ALA A 68 -16.67 -1.00 8.72
N GLY A 69 -16.89 -0.85 7.41
CA GLY A 69 -17.34 0.40 6.79
C GLY A 69 -16.27 1.49 6.74
N ILE A 70 -14.99 1.12 6.83
CA ILE A 70 -13.84 2.04 6.73
C ILE A 70 -13.10 1.87 5.41
N ALA A 71 -12.22 2.81 5.09
CA ALA A 71 -11.42 2.73 3.87
C ALA A 71 -10.29 1.69 3.98
N SER A 72 -9.81 1.22 2.84
CA SER A 72 -8.54 0.51 2.72
C SER A 72 -7.63 1.19 1.70
N GLY A 73 -6.33 1.00 1.85
CA GLY A 73 -5.34 1.62 0.98
C GLY A 73 -3.97 0.98 1.07
N THR A 74 -3.02 1.54 0.34
CA THR A 74 -1.64 1.07 0.31
C THR A 74 -0.68 2.17 -0.12
N VAL A 75 0.62 1.89 0.00
CA VAL A 75 1.71 2.76 -0.45
C VAL A 75 2.59 1.97 -1.42
N SER A 76 2.73 2.43 -2.67
CA SER A 76 3.61 1.79 -3.64
C SER A 76 3.85 2.71 -4.85
N GLY A 77 4.97 2.50 -5.56
CA GLY A 77 5.21 3.04 -6.90
C GLY A 77 4.99 2.01 -8.02
N ASN A 78 4.62 0.77 -7.68
CA ASN A 78 4.39 -0.31 -8.63
C ASN A 78 2.95 -0.26 -9.16
N LEU A 79 2.78 0.11 -10.42
CA LEU A 79 1.47 0.31 -11.04
C LEU A 79 0.65 -0.98 -11.15
N GLU A 80 1.28 -2.13 -11.37
CA GLU A 80 0.59 -3.43 -11.43
C GLU A 80 -0.02 -3.77 -10.07
N TYR A 81 0.75 -3.62 -9.00
CA TYR A 81 0.29 -3.82 -7.64
C TYR A 81 -0.84 -2.84 -7.26
N LEU A 82 -0.69 -1.55 -7.59
CA LEU A 82 -1.72 -0.54 -7.33
C LEU A 82 -3.01 -0.83 -8.10
N SER A 83 -2.91 -1.30 -9.35
CA SER A 83 -4.07 -1.72 -10.14
C SER A 83 -4.80 -2.86 -9.47
N TYR A 84 -4.08 -3.92 -9.07
CA TYR A 84 -4.67 -5.02 -8.32
C TYR A 84 -5.39 -4.55 -7.05
N CYS A 85 -4.72 -3.70 -6.24
CA CYS A 85 -5.31 -3.15 -5.02
C CYS A 85 -6.59 -2.35 -5.29
N SER A 86 -6.61 -1.56 -6.36
CA SER A 86 -7.80 -0.82 -6.81
C SER A 86 -8.95 -1.75 -7.16
N ASP A 87 -8.67 -2.86 -7.87
CA ASP A 87 -9.65 -3.87 -8.23
C ASP A 87 -10.23 -4.60 -7.00
N GLN A 88 -9.44 -4.71 -5.91
CA GLN A 88 -9.92 -5.22 -4.63
C GLN A 88 -10.74 -4.19 -3.81
N GLY A 89 -10.89 -2.98 -4.31
CA GLY A 89 -11.71 -1.93 -3.70
C GLY A 89 -10.95 -0.95 -2.82
N MET A 90 -9.61 -0.95 -2.83
CA MET A 90 -8.84 0.11 -2.17
C MET A 90 -9.13 1.48 -2.77
N ARG A 91 -9.18 2.49 -1.92
CA ARG A 91 -9.50 3.88 -2.30
C ARG A 91 -8.43 4.88 -1.90
N LEU A 92 -7.50 4.51 -1.04
CA LEU A 92 -6.45 5.39 -0.54
C LEU A 92 -5.09 4.90 -1.03
N PHE A 93 -4.39 5.73 -1.81
CA PHE A 93 -3.12 5.38 -2.43
C PHE A 93 -2.08 6.45 -2.15
N CYS A 94 -0.95 6.03 -1.55
CA CYS A 94 0.27 6.83 -1.54
C CYS A 94 1.17 6.35 -2.68
N VAL A 95 1.39 7.19 -3.69
CA VAL A 95 2.08 6.79 -4.92
C VAL A 95 3.53 7.26 -4.90
N GLY A 96 4.45 6.32 -4.66
CA GLY A 96 5.89 6.59 -4.59
C GLY A 96 6.34 7.24 -3.30
N SER A 97 7.57 7.68 -3.30
CA SER A 97 8.21 8.45 -2.23
C SER A 97 9.03 9.58 -2.81
N GLU A 98 9.38 10.55 -1.97
CA GLU A 98 10.27 11.66 -2.36
C GLU A 98 11.60 11.16 -2.93
N LEU A 99 12.17 10.10 -2.36
CA LEU A 99 13.41 9.50 -2.88
C LEU A 99 13.20 8.91 -4.26
N ASN A 100 12.12 8.18 -4.49
CA ASN A 100 11.82 7.61 -5.80
C ASN A 100 11.55 8.69 -6.86
N HIS A 101 10.85 9.74 -6.48
CA HIS A 101 10.60 10.87 -7.37
C HIS A 101 11.89 11.61 -7.74
N LEU A 102 12.78 11.83 -6.76
CA LEU A 102 14.08 12.45 -6.98
C LEU A 102 14.95 11.61 -7.91
N LEU A 103 15.10 10.31 -7.63
CA LEU A 103 15.90 9.38 -8.45
C LEU A 103 15.36 9.26 -9.87
N ASN A 104 14.05 9.14 -10.04
CA ASN A 104 13.42 9.02 -11.35
C ASN A 104 13.55 10.34 -12.14
N GLY A 105 13.41 11.47 -11.48
CA GLY A 105 13.63 12.79 -12.07
C GLY A 105 15.07 12.95 -12.58
N ALA A 106 16.05 12.62 -11.75
CA ALA A 106 17.47 12.68 -12.12
C ALA A 106 17.80 11.74 -13.29
N LYS A 107 17.36 10.47 -13.23
CA LYS A 107 17.54 9.49 -14.32
C LYS A 107 16.93 9.98 -15.63
N THR A 108 15.73 10.53 -15.58
CA THR A 108 15.03 11.07 -16.75
C THR A 108 15.79 12.25 -17.36
N SER A 109 16.27 13.18 -16.52
CA SER A 109 17.03 14.34 -16.98
C SER A 109 18.33 13.93 -17.67
N ILE A 110 19.08 12.98 -17.09
CA ILE A 110 20.33 12.45 -17.67
C ILE A 110 20.06 11.72 -18.98
N ARG A 111 19.02 10.90 -19.04
CA ARG A 111 18.63 10.21 -20.26
C ARG A 111 18.31 11.20 -21.37
N ASN A 112 17.44 12.17 -21.11
CA ASN A 112 17.04 13.17 -22.09
C ASN A 112 18.24 14.00 -22.60
N PHE A 113 19.18 14.32 -21.71
CA PHE A 113 20.41 14.99 -22.06
C PHE A 113 21.26 14.15 -23.03
N ARG A 114 21.48 12.88 -22.70
CA ARG A 114 22.27 11.95 -23.54
C ARG A 114 21.63 11.72 -24.91
N GLU A 115 20.31 11.54 -24.95
CA GLU A 115 19.58 11.35 -26.22
C GLU A 115 19.66 12.58 -27.12
N ARG A 116 19.75 13.77 -26.54
CA ARG A 116 19.74 15.03 -27.31
C ARG A 116 21.14 15.48 -27.76
N LEU A 117 22.14 15.18 -26.98
CA LEU A 117 23.53 15.61 -27.28
C LEU A 117 24.44 14.48 -27.75
N GLY A 118 23.90 13.28 -27.81
CA GLY A 118 24.47 12.11 -28.43
C GLY A 118 25.67 11.51 -27.92
#